data_236eaeaa0da6066f92990221b9b6ccec
#
_entry.id   236eaeaa0da6066f92990221b9b6ccec
#
_cell.length_a   1.000
_cell.length_b   1.000
_cell.length_c   1.000
_cell.angle_alpha   90.00
_cell.angle_beta   90.00
_cell.angle_gamma   90.00
#
_symmetry.space_group_name_H-M   'P 1'
#
loop_
_entity.id
_entity.type
_entity.pdbx_description
1 polymer ?
#
loop_
_entity_poly.entity_id
_entity_poly.type
_entity_poly.pdbx_seq_one_letter_code
_entity_poly.pdbx_strand_id
1 'polypeptide(L)'
;TALNKNVFNSELFSIKTFLWFTLGAGILAVIFLVFVLSRVSINEIFSNLPYLLADPDHPQMGFMAKMNYYFKTIIECHTHFKYVLMAYGATAIVMLLDRKRKQHRSIYLILTSAIVILALVMFMPTMTSVYYNAIMFPMIFMGITSYILSENKQRELFASLFVLGIFYSVALCFSSNQYFYVTSMACTASNIASFVFIGNLIKEMKANPDNLDYSVPCKYLAFVMTAFLIILQACFQITVKAEHCFWDSEPKQLTQTIQNGPAKGIKTSPNNAQTYEQIYADISQYQNLEKGNILFL
;
A
#
# COMPACT_ATOMS: atom_id res chain seq x y z
N THR A 1 -2.43 28.21 8.30
CA THR A 1 -2.30 28.74 9.68
C THR A 1 -3.31 28.15 10.64
N ALA A 2 -4.60 27.93 10.24
CA ALA A 2 -5.62 27.26 11.07
C ALA A 2 -5.38 25.73 11.18
N LEU A 3 -4.82 25.11 10.15
CA LEU A 3 -4.43 23.70 10.17
C LEU A 3 -3.33 23.45 11.21
N ASN A 4 -2.39 24.37 11.31
CA ASN A 4 -1.23 24.27 12.20
C ASN A 4 -1.65 24.29 13.68
N LYS A 5 -2.60 25.15 14.05
CA LYS A 5 -2.99 25.34 15.44
C LYS A 5 -3.79 24.17 16.02
N ASN A 6 -4.58 23.47 15.18
CA ASN A 6 -5.44 22.37 15.64
C ASN A 6 -4.77 20.98 15.53
N VAL A 7 -3.76 20.82 14.67
CA VAL A 7 -3.02 19.56 14.53
C VAL A 7 -1.88 19.49 15.53
N PHE A 8 -1.18 20.60 15.78
CA PHE A 8 -0.04 20.62 16.71
C PHE A 8 -0.41 20.87 18.19
N ASN A 9 -1.64 21.27 18.47
CA ASN A 9 -2.15 21.35 19.85
C ASN A 9 -2.86 20.08 20.34
N SER A 10 -2.89 18.99 19.53
CA SER A 10 -3.41 17.73 20.00
C SER A 10 -2.38 17.04 20.92
N GLU A 11 -2.83 16.35 21.94
CA GLU A 11 -1.95 15.60 22.84
C GLU A 11 -1.09 14.56 22.11
N LEU A 12 -1.54 14.07 20.96
CA LEU A 12 -0.82 13.17 20.05
C LEU A 12 0.50 13.74 19.52
N PHE A 13 0.59 15.07 19.32
CA PHE A 13 1.77 15.76 18.81
C PHE A 13 2.48 16.60 19.86
N SER A 14 2.31 16.26 21.14
CA SER A 14 3.07 16.91 22.19
C SER A 14 4.56 16.54 22.09
N ILE A 15 5.44 17.49 22.34
CA ILE A 15 6.91 17.27 22.39
C ILE A 15 7.23 16.11 23.33
N LYS A 16 6.51 16.01 24.45
CA LYS A 16 6.66 14.93 25.42
C LYS A 16 6.37 13.55 24.80
N THR A 17 5.28 13.42 24.04
CA THR A 17 4.92 12.17 23.35
C THR A 17 5.96 11.82 22.28
N PHE A 18 6.44 12.81 21.54
CA PHE A 18 7.50 12.63 20.55
C PHE A 18 8.81 12.16 21.20
N LEU A 19 9.21 12.76 22.31
CA LEU A 19 10.41 12.34 23.05
C LEU A 19 10.29 10.92 23.59
N TRP A 20 9.15 10.52 24.15
CA TRP A 20 8.93 9.14 24.60
C TRP A 20 8.95 8.15 23.46
N PHE A 21 8.36 8.49 22.32
CA PHE A 21 8.42 7.66 21.11
C PHE A 21 9.87 7.51 20.62
N THR A 22 10.60 8.62 20.51
CA THR A 22 12.00 8.62 20.08
C THR A 22 12.90 7.84 21.04
N LEU A 23 12.67 7.96 22.34
CA LEU A 23 13.37 7.19 23.36
C LEU A 23 13.11 5.69 23.20
N GLY A 24 11.85 5.29 23.06
CA GLY A 24 11.47 3.89 22.84
C GLY A 24 12.07 3.32 21.56
N ALA A 25 11.98 4.07 20.44
CA ALA A 25 12.61 3.69 19.19
C ALA A 25 14.13 3.60 19.29
N GLY A 26 14.75 4.54 20.02
CA GLY A 26 16.20 4.54 20.29
C GLY A 26 16.65 3.31 21.08
N ILE A 27 15.91 2.93 22.11
CA ILE A 27 16.19 1.72 22.89
C ILE A 27 16.14 0.47 21.99
N LEU A 28 15.09 0.34 21.19
CA LEU A 28 14.96 -0.78 20.27
C LEU A 28 16.08 -0.79 19.21
N ALA A 29 16.45 0.37 18.69
CA ALA A 29 17.54 0.50 17.74
C ALA A 29 18.88 0.07 18.36
N VAL A 30 19.15 0.44 19.62
CA VAL A 30 20.36 0.01 20.36
C VAL A 30 20.36 -1.50 20.57
N ILE A 31 19.24 -2.08 21.01
CA ILE A 31 19.12 -3.54 21.20
C ILE A 31 19.39 -4.25 19.87
N PHE A 32 18.77 -3.79 18.78
CA PHE A 32 18.98 -4.35 17.46
C PHE A 32 20.44 -4.21 17.01
N LEU A 33 21.05 -3.05 17.21
CA LEU A 33 22.44 -2.81 16.87
C LEU A 33 23.39 -3.74 17.64
N VAL A 34 23.17 -3.90 18.95
CA VAL A 34 23.95 -4.84 19.78
C VAL A 34 23.79 -6.27 19.28
N PHE A 35 22.58 -6.67 18.91
CA PHE A 35 22.33 -8.00 18.34
C PHE A 35 23.07 -8.18 17.01
N VAL A 36 23.04 -7.20 16.11
CA VAL A 36 23.75 -7.25 14.82
C VAL A 36 25.26 -7.31 15.05
N LEU A 37 25.80 -6.41 15.89
CA LEU A 37 27.24 -6.34 16.15
C LEU A 37 27.80 -7.54 16.93
N SER A 38 26.94 -8.31 17.61
CA SER A 38 27.32 -9.61 18.18
C SER A 38 27.57 -10.69 17.13
N ARG A 39 27.12 -10.49 15.89
CA ARG A 39 27.19 -11.45 14.79
C ARG A 39 28.08 -11.01 13.64
N VAL A 40 28.16 -9.70 13.41
CA VAL A 40 28.83 -9.09 12.25
C VAL A 40 29.67 -7.92 12.73
N SER A 41 30.90 -7.80 12.27
CA SER A 41 31.76 -6.66 12.62
C SER A 41 31.30 -5.38 11.91
N ILE A 42 31.60 -4.23 12.52
CA ILE A 42 31.32 -2.91 11.91
C ILE A 42 31.98 -2.80 10.52
N ASN A 43 33.20 -3.31 10.38
CA ASN A 43 33.91 -3.27 9.10
C ASN A 43 33.22 -4.09 8.03
N GLU A 44 32.66 -5.25 8.37
CA GLU A 44 31.87 -6.06 7.44
C GLU A 44 30.57 -5.36 7.03
N ILE A 45 29.91 -4.68 7.96
CA ILE A 45 28.71 -3.89 7.63
C ILE A 45 29.05 -2.80 6.60
N PHE A 46 30.11 -2.02 6.85
CA PHE A 46 30.51 -0.93 5.95
C PHE A 46 31.07 -1.44 4.62
N SER A 47 31.79 -2.55 4.59
CA SER A 47 32.29 -3.15 3.34
C SER A 47 31.17 -3.70 2.47
N ASN A 48 30.07 -4.17 3.06
CA ASN A 48 28.92 -4.70 2.33
C ASN A 48 27.86 -3.64 2.00
N LEU A 49 27.92 -2.46 2.63
CA LEU A 49 26.94 -1.39 2.36
C LEU A 49 26.87 -0.97 0.87
N PRO A 50 28.00 -0.85 0.11
CA PRO A 50 27.96 -0.58 -1.32
C PRO A 50 27.19 -1.64 -2.11
N TYR A 51 27.28 -2.91 -1.73
CA TYR A 51 26.57 -4.00 -2.41
C TYR A 51 25.05 -3.99 -2.11
N LEU A 52 24.66 -3.55 -0.92
CA LEU A 52 23.25 -3.31 -0.58
C LEU A 52 22.64 -2.13 -1.34
N LEU A 53 23.47 -1.15 -1.69
CA LEU A 53 23.06 0.05 -2.42
C LEU A 53 23.20 -0.09 -3.95
N ALA A 54 24.02 -1.05 -4.40
CA ALA A 54 24.23 -1.35 -5.81
C ALA A 54 23.43 -2.60 -6.18
N ASP A 55 22.23 -2.41 -6.71
CA ASP A 55 21.49 -3.49 -7.34
C ASP A 55 21.96 -3.64 -8.79
N PRO A 56 22.68 -4.73 -9.16
CA PRO A 56 23.19 -4.91 -10.51
C PRO A 56 22.07 -5.09 -11.54
N ASP A 57 20.90 -5.60 -11.12
CA ASP A 57 19.77 -5.84 -12.00
C ASP A 57 18.93 -4.58 -12.25
N HIS A 58 19.12 -3.55 -11.41
CA HIS A 58 18.37 -2.30 -11.51
C HIS A 58 19.34 -1.12 -11.54
N PRO A 59 19.61 -0.57 -12.72
CA PRO A 59 20.55 0.55 -12.87
C PRO A 59 20.16 1.72 -11.97
N GLN A 60 21.10 2.22 -11.19
CA GLN A 60 20.88 3.35 -10.30
C GLN A 60 20.49 4.58 -11.10
N MET A 61 19.24 5.00 -10.96
CA MET A 61 18.78 6.25 -11.54
C MET A 61 19.05 7.40 -10.58
N GLY A 62 19.64 8.47 -11.09
CA GLY A 62 19.73 9.73 -10.35
C GLY A 62 18.33 10.26 -9.97
N PHE A 63 18.24 11.07 -8.92
CA PHE A 63 16.97 11.56 -8.38
C PHE A 63 16.03 12.15 -9.45
N MET A 64 16.55 13.00 -10.35
CA MET A 64 15.75 13.59 -11.43
C MET A 64 15.31 12.57 -12.47
N ALA A 65 16.12 11.57 -12.77
CA ALA A 65 15.74 10.47 -13.66
C ALA A 65 14.63 9.63 -13.03
N LYS A 66 14.72 9.32 -11.74
CA LYS A 66 13.64 8.65 -10.98
C LYS A 66 12.35 9.46 -10.99
N MET A 67 12.42 10.77 -10.69
CA MET A 67 11.25 11.65 -10.75
C MET A 67 10.58 11.62 -12.12
N ASN A 68 11.36 11.82 -13.18
CA ASN A 68 10.85 11.80 -14.54
C ASN A 68 10.26 10.44 -14.90
N TYR A 69 10.92 9.36 -14.51
CA TYR A 69 10.45 8.01 -14.71
C TYR A 69 9.10 7.76 -14.01
N TYR A 70 8.93 8.17 -12.75
CA TYR A 70 7.67 8.02 -12.02
C TYR A 70 6.56 8.88 -12.60
N PHE A 71 6.85 10.12 -12.98
CA PHE A 71 5.87 10.96 -13.68
C PHE A 71 5.46 10.35 -15.01
N LYS A 72 6.40 9.86 -15.78
CA LYS A 72 6.14 9.16 -17.03
C LYS A 72 5.31 7.90 -16.79
N THR A 73 5.66 7.11 -15.79
CA THR A 73 4.93 5.89 -15.42
C THR A 73 3.50 6.18 -14.95
N ILE A 74 3.26 7.23 -14.16
CA ILE A 74 1.93 7.64 -13.76
C ILE A 74 1.09 8.08 -14.97
N ILE A 75 1.71 8.77 -15.92
CA ILE A 75 1.02 9.28 -17.11
C ILE A 75 0.82 8.19 -18.18
N GLU A 76 1.81 7.31 -18.36
CA GLU A 76 1.86 6.32 -19.44
C GLU A 76 1.50 4.89 -19.01
N CYS A 77 1.65 4.56 -17.75
CA CYS A 77 1.66 3.19 -17.23
C CYS A 77 0.38 2.41 -17.53
N HIS A 78 -0.71 3.08 -17.68
CA HIS A 78 -1.95 2.52 -18.20
C HIS A 78 -2.58 3.64 -18.98
N THR A 79 -2.59 3.52 -20.29
CA THR A 79 -3.02 4.54 -21.25
C THR A 79 -4.31 5.29 -20.90
N HIS A 80 -5.06 4.74 -19.95
CA HIS A 80 -6.36 5.27 -19.52
C HIS A 80 -6.40 5.78 -18.08
N PHE A 81 -5.42 5.48 -17.24
CA PHE A 81 -5.44 5.90 -15.82
C PHE A 81 -5.40 7.42 -15.65
N LYS A 82 -4.72 8.11 -16.54
CA LYS A 82 -4.75 9.59 -16.59
C LYS A 82 -6.17 10.15 -16.68
N TYR A 83 -7.06 9.50 -17.43
CA TYR A 83 -8.46 9.94 -17.55
C TYR A 83 -9.23 9.73 -16.26
N VAL A 84 -8.95 8.63 -15.54
CA VAL A 84 -9.52 8.39 -14.21
C VAL A 84 -9.05 9.46 -13.21
N LEU A 85 -7.77 9.79 -13.20
CA LEU A 85 -7.23 10.88 -12.37
C LEU A 85 -7.85 12.23 -12.72
N MET A 86 -8.01 12.53 -14.02
CA MET A 86 -8.65 13.77 -14.46
C MET A 86 -10.12 13.83 -14.06
N ALA A 87 -10.87 12.74 -14.23
CA ALA A 87 -12.28 12.67 -13.84
C ALA A 87 -12.45 12.84 -12.33
N TYR A 88 -11.59 12.16 -11.54
CA TYR A 88 -11.58 12.34 -10.08
C TYR A 88 -11.17 13.75 -9.67
N GLY A 89 -10.13 14.30 -10.27
CA GLY A 89 -9.69 15.67 -10.01
C GLY A 89 -10.78 16.70 -10.30
N ALA A 90 -11.47 16.58 -11.44
CA ALA A 90 -12.60 17.44 -11.77
C ALA A 90 -13.75 17.31 -10.75
N THR A 91 -14.10 16.06 -10.37
CA THR A 91 -15.12 15.80 -9.34
C THR A 91 -14.72 16.41 -8.00
N ALA A 92 -13.46 16.25 -7.58
CA ALA A 92 -12.93 16.81 -6.33
C ALA A 92 -12.96 18.35 -6.35
N ILE A 93 -12.60 18.99 -7.47
CA ILE A 93 -12.67 20.45 -7.62
C ILE A 93 -14.12 20.93 -7.49
N VAL A 94 -15.06 20.30 -8.21
CA VAL A 94 -16.48 20.65 -8.12
C VAL A 94 -16.99 20.50 -6.68
N MET A 95 -16.65 19.39 -6.02
CA MET A 95 -17.03 19.13 -4.64
C MET A 95 -16.45 20.17 -3.65
N LEU A 96 -15.23 20.67 -3.91
CA LEU A 96 -14.60 21.70 -3.06
C LEU A 96 -15.24 23.07 -3.28
N LEU A 97 -15.67 23.37 -4.50
CA LEU A 97 -16.33 24.63 -4.86
C LEU A 97 -17.81 24.66 -4.47
N ASP A 98 -18.44 23.50 -4.36
CA ASP A 98 -19.85 23.39 -4.00
C ASP A 98 -20.09 23.79 -2.53
N ARG A 99 -20.75 24.91 -2.34
CA ARG A 99 -21.14 25.39 -1.00
C ARG A 99 -22.16 24.48 -0.32
N LYS A 100 -22.96 23.77 -1.10
CA LYS A 100 -24.02 22.85 -0.64
C LYS A 100 -23.57 21.38 -0.63
N ARG A 101 -22.28 21.14 -0.69
CA ARG A 101 -21.73 19.76 -0.77
C ARG A 101 -22.30 18.77 0.25
N LYS A 102 -22.72 19.28 1.42
CA LYS A 102 -23.38 18.44 2.45
C LYS A 102 -24.74 17.91 2.01
N GLN A 103 -25.48 18.71 1.25
CA GLN A 103 -26.75 18.32 0.66
C GLN A 103 -26.56 17.34 -0.51
N HIS A 104 -25.41 17.42 -1.18
CA HIS A 104 -25.08 16.63 -2.38
C HIS A 104 -24.22 15.39 -2.10
N ARG A 105 -24.12 14.93 -0.84
CA ARG A 105 -23.26 13.80 -0.43
C ARG A 105 -23.45 12.54 -1.27
N SER A 106 -24.70 12.15 -1.50
CA SER A 106 -25.02 10.92 -2.25
C SER A 106 -24.53 10.99 -3.69
N ILE A 107 -24.67 12.15 -4.35
CA ILE A 107 -24.18 12.32 -5.74
C ILE A 107 -22.67 12.20 -5.79
N TYR A 108 -21.95 12.89 -4.91
CA TYR A 108 -20.48 12.81 -4.91
C TYR A 108 -19.97 11.42 -4.56
N LEU A 109 -20.64 10.69 -3.67
CA LEU A 109 -20.32 9.30 -3.38
C LEU A 109 -20.56 8.40 -4.62
N ILE A 110 -21.68 8.55 -5.30
CA ILE A 110 -22.00 7.80 -6.53
C ILE A 110 -20.96 8.08 -7.59
N LEU A 111 -20.66 9.36 -7.86
CA LEU A 111 -19.67 9.75 -8.86
C LEU A 111 -18.28 9.18 -8.53
N THR A 112 -17.83 9.33 -7.28
CA THR A 112 -16.54 8.79 -6.87
C THR A 112 -16.52 7.26 -6.95
N SER A 113 -17.62 6.60 -6.54
CA SER A 113 -17.74 5.15 -6.66
C SER A 113 -17.69 4.68 -8.11
N ALA A 114 -18.37 5.38 -9.02
CA ALA A 114 -18.32 5.08 -10.44
C ALA A 114 -16.91 5.24 -11.03
N ILE A 115 -16.20 6.31 -10.63
CA ILE A 115 -14.81 6.52 -11.05
C ILE A 115 -13.89 5.42 -10.49
N VAL A 116 -14.08 5.00 -9.24
CA VAL A 116 -13.32 3.90 -8.64
C VAL A 116 -13.61 2.57 -9.33
N ILE A 117 -14.88 2.27 -9.65
CA ILE A 117 -15.25 1.08 -10.41
C ILE A 117 -14.60 1.12 -11.81
N LEU A 118 -14.65 2.26 -12.48
CA LEU A 118 -14.00 2.42 -13.78
C LEU A 118 -12.49 2.18 -13.67
N ALA A 119 -11.84 2.72 -12.63
CA ALA A 119 -10.43 2.48 -12.36
C ALA A 119 -10.15 0.98 -12.16
N LEU A 120 -10.98 0.29 -11.37
CA LEU A 120 -10.84 -1.14 -11.13
C LEU A 120 -10.96 -1.96 -12.42
N VAL A 121 -11.95 -1.66 -13.25
CA VAL A 121 -12.15 -2.34 -14.54
C VAL A 121 -10.96 -2.10 -15.47
N MET A 122 -10.42 -0.89 -15.50
CA MET A 122 -9.24 -0.56 -16.32
C MET A 122 -7.96 -1.23 -15.84
N PHE A 123 -7.84 -1.44 -14.53
CA PHE A 123 -6.71 -2.15 -13.95
C PHE A 123 -6.86 -3.68 -13.94
N MET A 124 -8.04 -4.20 -14.23
CA MET A 124 -8.34 -5.63 -14.15
C MET A 124 -7.36 -6.52 -14.92
N PRO A 125 -6.90 -6.16 -16.14
CA PRO A 125 -5.92 -6.96 -16.87
C PRO A 125 -4.56 -7.07 -16.16
N THR A 126 -4.21 -6.07 -15.33
CA THR A 126 -2.95 -6.03 -14.59
C THR A 126 -3.08 -6.63 -13.20
N MET A 127 -4.30 -6.81 -12.71
CA MET A 127 -4.60 -7.35 -11.37
C MET A 127 -4.39 -8.86 -11.25
N THR A 128 -4.27 -9.58 -12.37
CA THR A 128 -3.89 -11.00 -12.40
C THR A 128 -2.45 -11.23 -11.99
N SER A 129 -1.63 -10.21 -11.95
CA SER A 129 -0.26 -10.28 -11.45
C SER A 129 -0.24 -10.25 -9.93
N VAL A 130 0.51 -11.16 -9.32
CA VAL A 130 0.71 -11.31 -7.86
C VAL A 130 1.19 -10.02 -7.18
N TYR A 131 1.78 -9.13 -7.96
CA TYR A 131 2.40 -7.90 -7.50
C TYR A 131 1.43 -6.75 -7.20
N TYR A 132 0.15 -6.86 -7.60
CA TYR A 132 -0.71 -5.70 -7.66
C TYR A 132 -1.83 -5.71 -6.64
N ASN A 133 -1.66 -4.93 -5.60
CA ASN A 133 -2.77 -4.43 -4.80
C ASN A 133 -3.33 -3.13 -5.42
N ALA A 134 -3.47 -3.09 -6.75
CA ALA A 134 -3.91 -1.89 -7.48
C ALA A 134 -5.28 -1.37 -7.01
N ILE A 135 -6.11 -2.24 -6.44
CA ILE A 135 -7.38 -1.89 -5.79
C ILE A 135 -7.18 -0.93 -4.62
N MET A 136 -6.09 -1.04 -3.87
CA MET A 136 -5.85 -0.17 -2.72
C MET A 136 -5.67 1.29 -3.12
N PHE A 137 -5.14 1.55 -4.29
CA PHE A 137 -4.91 2.91 -4.77
C PHE A 137 -6.21 3.69 -5.06
N PRO A 138 -7.20 3.15 -5.79
CA PRO A 138 -8.48 3.81 -5.99
C PRO A 138 -9.26 4.06 -4.70
N MET A 139 -9.07 3.25 -3.65
CA MET A 139 -9.73 3.47 -2.36
C MET A 139 -9.30 4.75 -1.65
N ILE A 140 -8.13 5.31 -1.99
CA ILE A 140 -7.71 6.64 -1.52
C ILE A 140 -8.70 7.70 -1.99
N PHE A 141 -9.23 7.59 -3.20
CA PHE A 141 -10.24 8.52 -3.73
C PHE A 141 -11.52 8.49 -2.89
N MET A 142 -11.98 7.30 -2.52
CA MET A 142 -13.12 7.15 -1.63
C MET A 142 -12.84 7.71 -0.24
N GLY A 143 -11.65 7.51 0.29
CA GLY A 143 -11.22 8.04 1.57
C GLY A 143 -11.22 9.57 1.59
N ILE A 144 -10.60 10.22 0.60
CA ILE A 144 -10.58 11.69 0.48
C ILE A 144 -11.99 12.24 0.33
N THR A 145 -12.80 11.65 -0.56
CA THR A 145 -14.19 12.06 -0.77
C THR A 145 -14.99 11.96 0.53
N SER A 146 -14.89 10.83 1.22
CA SER A 146 -15.60 10.61 2.48
C SER A 146 -15.16 11.58 3.57
N TYR A 147 -13.86 11.86 3.68
CA TYR A 147 -13.34 12.87 4.60
C TYR A 147 -13.87 14.27 4.29
N ILE A 148 -13.90 14.66 3.01
CA ILE A 148 -14.39 16.00 2.60
C ILE A 148 -15.89 16.13 2.87
N LEU A 149 -16.67 15.09 2.63
CA LEU A 149 -18.14 15.08 2.81
C LEU A 149 -18.58 14.94 4.26
N SER A 150 -17.77 14.32 5.12
CA SER A 150 -18.08 14.14 6.53
C SER A 150 -18.17 15.47 7.29
N GLU A 151 -19.08 15.57 8.26
CA GLU A 151 -19.20 16.70 9.19
C GLU A 151 -18.18 16.59 10.31
N ASN A 152 -18.06 15.39 10.89
CA ASN A 152 -17.10 15.09 11.94
C ASN A 152 -15.73 14.83 11.34
N LYS A 153 -14.94 15.89 11.16
CA LYS A 153 -13.60 15.83 10.61
C LYS A 153 -12.64 15.15 11.60
N GLN A 154 -12.25 13.93 11.32
CA GLN A 154 -11.18 13.25 12.05
C GLN A 154 -9.82 13.76 11.57
N ARG A 155 -9.49 14.99 11.92
CA ARG A 155 -8.30 15.71 11.42
C ARG A 155 -7.00 15.02 11.83
N GLU A 156 -6.96 14.46 13.02
CA GLU A 156 -5.78 13.76 13.56
C GLU A 156 -5.52 12.48 12.75
N LEU A 157 -6.55 11.68 12.52
CA LEU A 157 -6.43 10.47 11.70
C LEU A 157 -6.06 10.80 10.24
N PHE A 158 -6.61 11.89 9.70
CA PHE A 158 -6.26 12.36 8.37
C PHE A 158 -4.79 12.76 8.29
N ALA A 159 -4.27 13.52 9.24
CA ALA A 159 -2.89 13.96 9.25
C ALA A 159 -1.91 12.82 9.58
N SER A 160 -2.19 12.02 10.64
CA SER A 160 -1.25 11.04 11.17
C SER A 160 -1.22 9.71 10.44
N LEU A 161 -2.33 9.28 9.84
CA LEU A 161 -2.40 7.99 9.18
C LEU A 161 -2.60 8.11 7.67
N PHE A 162 -3.54 8.96 7.24
CA PHE A 162 -3.85 9.07 5.82
C PHE A 162 -2.74 9.81 5.05
N VAL A 163 -2.40 11.03 5.46
CA VAL A 163 -1.38 11.84 4.77
C VAL A 163 0.01 11.24 4.93
N LEU A 164 0.40 10.84 6.14
CA LEU A 164 1.68 10.18 6.36
C LEU A 164 1.78 8.83 5.62
N GLY A 165 0.68 8.09 5.51
CA GLY A 165 0.64 6.88 4.70
C GLY A 165 0.91 7.14 3.22
N ILE A 166 0.40 8.23 2.66
CA ILE A 166 0.71 8.65 1.28
C ILE A 166 2.18 9.03 1.14
N PHE A 167 2.72 9.83 2.07
CA PHE A 167 4.14 10.20 2.05
C PHE A 167 5.05 8.97 2.17
N TYR A 168 4.70 8.03 3.04
CA TYR A 168 5.42 6.76 3.17
C TYR A 168 5.38 5.97 1.85
N SER A 169 4.23 5.90 1.19
CA SER A 169 4.09 5.25 -0.12
C SER A 169 4.98 5.88 -1.18
N VAL A 170 5.03 7.21 -1.21
CA VAL A 170 5.91 7.94 -2.14
C VAL A 170 7.38 7.68 -1.80
N ALA A 171 7.75 7.72 -0.53
CA ALA A 171 9.12 7.44 -0.08
C ALA A 171 9.56 6.02 -0.46
N LEU A 172 8.70 5.01 -0.27
CA LEU A 172 8.97 3.64 -0.69
C LEU A 172 9.13 3.52 -2.20
N CYS A 173 8.32 4.21 -2.99
CA CYS A 173 8.48 4.25 -4.44
C CYS A 173 9.85 4.80 -4.84
N PHE A 174 10.31 5.87 -4.17
CA PHE A 174 11.61 6.48 -4.46
C PHE A 174 12.79 5.64 -3.99
N SER A 175 12.65 4.89 -2.91
CA SER A 175 13.70 4.01 -2.38
C SER A 175 13.76 2.66 -3.07
N SER A 176 12.66 2.24 -3.72
CA SER A 176 12.54 0.96 -4.41
C SER A 176 12.77 1.14 -5.91
N ASN A 177 13.40 0.16 -6.53
CA ASN A 177 13.47 0.05 -7.99
C ASN A 177 12.23 -0.65 -8.59
N GLN A 178 11.27 -1.04 -7.75
CA GLN A 178 10.07 -1.77 -8.15
C GLN A 178 8.88 -0.84 -8.45
N TYR A 179 9.06 0.18 -9.25
CA TYR A 179 8.00 0.94 -9.90
C TYR A 179 6.77 1.34 -9.04
N PHE A 180 5.81 1.95 -9.68
CA PHE A 180 4.51 2.37 -9.14
C PHE A 180 3.72 1.28 -8.39
N TYR A 181 4.00 0.03 -8.63
CA TYR A 181 3.33 -1.12 -8.02
C TYR A 181 3.56 -1.23 -6.50
N VAL A 182 4.75 -0.88 -6.04
CA VAL A 182 5.05 -0.84 -4.59
C VAL A 182 4.22 0.21 -3.87
N THR A 183 3.83 1.28 -4.56
CA THR A 183 2.93 2.31 -4.03
C THR A 183 1.61 1.72 -3.56
N SER A 184 1.07 0.75 -4.30
CA SER A 184 -0.20 0.14 -3.94
C SER A 184 -0.12 -0.65 -2.63
N MET A 185 0.99 -1.33 -2.36
CA MET A 185 1.22 -2.03 -1.08
C MET A 185 1.49 -1.05 0.05
N ALA A 186 2.28 -0.02 -0.22
CA ALA A 186 2.66 1.00 0.75
C ALA A 186 1.47 1.87 1.19
N CYS A 187 0.41 1.95 0.39
CA CYS A 187 -0.82 2.68 0.71
C CYS A 187 -1.67 2.05 1.83
N THR A 188 -1.25 0.95 2.45
CA THR A 188 -2.04 0.24 3.46
C THR A 188 -2.53 1.15 4.59
N ALA A 189 -1.66 2.01 5.15
CA ALA A 189 -2.02 2.93 6.22
C ALA A 189 -3.10 3.93 5.76
N SER A 190 -2.94 4.52 4.57
CA SER A 190 -3.93 5.43 3.97
C SER A 190 -5.26 4.72 3.68
N ASN A 191 -5.22 3.44 3.31
CA ASN A 191 -6.44 2.66 3.09
C ASN A 191 -7.18 2.35 4.39
N ILE A 192 -6.47 2.02 5.47
CA ILE A 192 -7.09 1.85 6.80
C ILE A 192 -7.82 3.13 7.20
N ALA A 193 -7.17 4.29 7.05
CA ALA A 193 -7.82 5.57 7.31
C ALA A 193 -9.01 5.82 6.37
N SER A 194 -8.91 5.45 5.10
CA SER A 194 -10.01 5.56 4.13
C SER A 194 -11.24 4.76 4.55
N PHE A 195 -11.06 3.52 5.01
CA PHE A 195 -12.17 2.70 5.53
C PHE A 195 -12.85 3.34 6.75
N VAL A 196 -12.05 3.94 7.65
CA VAL A 196 -12.61 4.65 8.80
C VAL A 196 -13.41 5.87 8.36
N PHE A 197 -12.93 6.66 7.40
CA PHE A 197 -13.65 7.82 6.87
C PHE A 197 -14.95 7.43 6.17
N ILE A 198 -14.93 6.35 5.38
CA ILE A 198 -16.13 5.81 4.74
C ILE A 198 -17.14 5.36 5.80
N GLY A 199 -16.69 4.62 6.80
CA GLY A 199 -17.55 4.15 7.91
C GLY A 199 -18.20 5.28 8.68
N ASN A 200 -17.44 6.36 8.96
CA ASN A 200 -17.96 7.55 9.63
C ASN A 200 -18.99 8.28 8.79
N LEU A 201 -18.71 8.48 7.49
CA LEU A 201 -19.67 9.12 6.61
C LEU A 201 -20.97 8.33 6.50
N ILE A 202 -20.91 6.99 6.40
CA ILE A 202 -22.08 6.11 6.41
C ILE A 202 -22.86 6.26 7.72
N LYS A 203 -22.16 6.31 8.86
CA LYS A 203 -22.79 6.52 10.17
C LYS A 203 -23.50 7.86 10.26
N GLU A 204 -22.86 8.94 9.79
CA GLU A 204 -23.46 10.28 9.72
C GLU A 204 -24.71 10.31 8.82
N MET A 205 -24.63 9.66 7.65
CA MET A 205 -25.75 9.58 6.71
C MET A 205 -26.95 8.83 7.31
N LYS A 206 -26.72 7.81 8.14
CA LYS A 206 -27.78 7.08 8.85
C LYS A 206 -28.40 7.90 9.98
N ALA A 207 -27.58 8.66 10.73
CA ALA A 207 -28.03 9.43 11.89
C ALA A 207 -28.89 10.64 11.50
N ASN A 208 -28.63 11.25 10.33
CA ASN A 208 -29.30 12.46 9.85
C ASN A 208 -29.94 12.27 8.47
N PRO A 209 -30.99 11.44 8.36
CA PRO A 209 -31.62 11.15 7.09
C PRO A 209 -32.29 12.38 6.44
N ASP A 210 -32.73 13.34 7.25
CA ASP A 210 -33.52 14.50 6.81
C ASP A 210 -32.71 15.66 6.25
N ASN A 211 -31.41 15.68 6.49
CA ASN A 211 -30.50 16.74 5.98
C ASN A 211 -30.07 16.54 4.50
N LEU A 212 -30.69 15.62 3.80
CA LEU A 212 -30.38 15.34 2.41
C LEU A 212 -31.60 15.66 1.54
N ASP A 213 -31.49 16.72 0.76
CA ASP A 213 -32.50 17.14 -0.23
C ASP A 213 -32.71 16.11 -1.38
N TYR A 214 -32.10 14.93 -1.27
CA TYR A 214 -32.21 13.88 -2.26
C TYR A 214 -33.23 12.83 -1.87
N SER A 215 -33.93 12.37 -2.91
CA SER A 215 -34.85 11.27 -2.79
C SER A 215 -34.18 10.07 -2.09
N VAL A 216 -34.93 9.42 -1.22
CA VAL A 216 -34.54 8.20 -0.52
C VAL A 216 -33.74 7.19 -1.39
N PRO A 217 -34.07 7.00 -2.70
CA PRO A 217 -33.31 6.15 -3.60
C PRO A 217 -31.83 6.49 -3.74
N CYS A 218 -31.47 7.78 -3.82
CA CYS A 218 -30.05 8.19 -3.99
C CYS A 218 -29.19 7.89 -2.75
N LYS A 219 -29.77 7.98 -1.55
CA LYS A 219 -29.08 7.63 -0.30
C LYS A 219 -28.74 6.15 -0.24
N TYR A 220 -29.74 5.31 -0.56
CA TYR A 220 -29.55 3.87 -0.59
C TYR A 220 -28.58 3.45 -1.70
N LEU A 221 -28.67 4.08 -2.87
CA LEU A 221 -27.75 3.80 -3.97
C LEU A 221 -26.31 4.13 -3.59
N ALA A 222 -26.03 5.29 -2.99
CA ALA A 222 -24.68 5.65 -2.53
C ALA A 222 -24.14 4.66 -1.49
N PHE A 223 -25.00 4.23 -0.55
CA PHE A 223 -24.63 3.23 0.45
C PHE A 223 -24.32 1.88 -0.20
N VAL A 224 -25.21 1.40 -1.09
CA VAL A 224 -25.02 0.12 -1.80
C VAL A 224 -23.77 0.13 -2.64
N MET A 225 -23.51 1.22 -3.38
CA MET A 225 -22.29 1.36 -4.19
C MET A 225 -21.03 1.32 -3.34
N THR A 226 -21.02 2.01 -2.19
CA THR A 226 -19.87 2.01 -1.28
C THR A 226 -19.65 0.62 -0.66
N ALA A 227 -20.73 -0.04 -0.21
CA ALA A 227 -20.66 -1.40 0.32
C ALA A 227 -20.18 -2.40 -0.75
N PHE A 228 -20.69 -2.28 -1.97
CA PHE A 228 -20.28 -3.09 -3.11
C PHE A 228 -18.77 -2.95 -3.39
N LEU A 229 -18.23 -1.73 -3.39
CA LEU A 229 -16.80 -1.49 -3.57
C LEU A 229 -15.94 -2.16 -2.50
N ILE A 230 -16.36 -2.08 -1.24
CA ILE A 230 -15.65 -2.72 -0.13
C ILE A 230 -15.66 -4.24 -0.29
N ILE A 231 -16.82 -4.82 -0.61
CA ILE A 231 -16.97 -6.26 -0.83
C ILE A 231 -16.16 -6.70 -2.05
N LEU A 232 -16.27 -5.97 -3.16
CA LEU A 232 -15.52 -6.27 -4.38
C LEU A 232 -14.01 -6.26 -4.11
N GLN A 233 -13.51 -5.27 -3.39
CA GLN A 233 -12.09 -5.20 -3.01
C GLN A 233 -11.68 -6.42 -2.17
N ALA A 234 -12.47 -6.77 -1.15
CA ALA A 234 -12.19 -7.91 -0.28
C ALA A 234 -12.20 -9.22 -1.06
N CYS A 235 -13.23 -9.48 -1.87
CA CYS A 235 -13.33 -10.67 -2.71
C CYS A 235 -12.16 -10.77 -3.68
N PHE A 236 -11.83 -9.66 -4.33
CA PHE A 236 -10.74 -9.63 -5.30
C PHE A 236 -9.39 -9.95 -4.65
N GLN A 237 -9.09 -9.34 -3.50
CA GLN A 237 -7.86 -9.62 -2.76
C GLN A 237 -7.77 -11.08 -2.31
N ILE A 238 -8.87 -11.64 -1.82
CA ILE A 238 -8.93 -13.05 -1.41
C ILE A 238 -8.69 -13.95 -2.62
N THR A 239 -9.37 -13.71 -3.74
CA THR A 239 -9.23 -14.53 -4.96
C THR A 239 -7.80 -14.48 -5.49
N VAL A 240 -7.23 -13.28 -5.67
CA VAL A 240 -5.85 -13.14 -6.18
C VAL A 240 -4.85 -13.83 -5.26
N LYS A 241 -4.99 -13.67 -3.94
CA LYS A 241 -4.07 -14.32 -2.98
C LYS A 241 -4.30 -15.82 -2.86
N ALA A 242 -5.50 -16.30 -3.15
CA ALA A 242 -5.78 -17.74 -3.17
C ALA A 242 -5.28 -18.43 -4.44
N GLU A 243 -5.20 -17.70 -5.56
CA GLU A 243 -4.79 -18.24 -6.86
C GLU A 243 -3.30 -18.09 -7.15
N HIS A 244 -2.63 -17.11 -6.51
CA HIS A 244 -1.26 -16.76 -6.84
C HIS A 244 -0.35 -16.75 -5.62
N CYS A 245 0.74 -17.52 -5.70
CA CYS A 245 1.89 -17.39 -4.82
C CYS A 245 2.98 -16.51 -5.47
N PHE A 246 3.71 -15.80 -4.63
CA PHE A 246 4.83 -14.98 -5.08
C PHE A 246 5.95 -15.91 -5.62
N TRP A 247 6.31 -15.76 -6.88
CA TRP A 247 7.37 -16.54 -7.57
C TRP A 247 7.18 -18.05 -7.55
N ASP A 248 5.98 -18.54 -7.25
CA ASP A 248 5.70 -19.98 -7.26
C ASP A 248 4.38 -20.26 -7.99
N SER A 249 4.04 -21.53 -8.08
CA SER A 249 2.78 -21.99 -8.66
C SER A 249 1.59 -21.64 -7.77
N GLU A 250 0.38 -21.90 -8.25
CA GLU A 250 -0.84 -21.72 -7.46
C GLU A 250 -0.77 -22.50 -6.13
N PRO A 251 -1.36 -22.01 -5.03
CA PRO A 251 -1.32 -22.67 -3.72
C PRO A 251 -1.73 -24.13 -3.74
N LYS A 252 -2.66 -24.51 -4.63
CA LYS A 252 -3.10 -25.91 -4.81
C LYS A 252 -2.03 -26.81 -5.41
N GLN A 253 -1.06 -26.25 -6.11
CA GLN A 253 0.05 -26.96 -6.74
C GLN A 253 1.28 -27.05 -5.83
N LEU A 254 1.27 -26.37 -4.67
CA LEU A 254 2.35 -26.44 -3.67
C LEU A 254 2.24 -27.72 -2.85
N THR A 255 2.44 -28.85 -3.49
CA THR A 255 2.22 -30.18 -2.89
C THR A 255 3.50 -30.81 -2.35
N GLN A 256 4.66 -30.35 -2.83
CA GLN A 256 5.95 -30.91 -2.47
C GLN A 256 6.61 -30.12 -1.34
N THR A 257 7.15 -30.83 -0.36
CA THR A 257 7.94 -30.25 0.73
C THR A 257 9.41 -30.46 0.45
N ILE A 258 10.20 -29.39 0.53
CA ILE A 258 11.66 -29.46 0.41
C ILE A 258 12.22 -30.23 1.59
N GLN A 259 13.06 -31.25 1.32
CA GLN A 259 13.57 -32.17 2.34
C GLN A 259 14.95 -31.74 2.87
N ASN A 260 15.75 -31.05 2.06
CA ASN A 260 17.15 -30.76 2.37
C ASN A 260 17.44 -29.27 2.33
N GLY A 261 18.54 -28.88 2.97
CA GLY A 261 19.06 -27.53 2.94
C GLY A 261 18.31 -26.48 3.78
N PRO A 262 18.67 -25.21 3.62
CA PRO A 262 18.08 -24.11 4.39
C PRO A 262 16.58 -23.91 4.21
N ALA A 263 16.02 -24.35 3.07
CA ALA A 263 14.58 -24.26 2.80
C ALA A 263 13.78 -25.50 3.22
N LYS A 264 14.40 -26.43 3.98
CA LYS A 264 13.73 -27.63 4.50
C LYS A 264 12.42 -27.28 5.22
N GLY A 265 11.36 -27.98 4.84
CA GLY A 265 10.03 -27.80 5.42
C GLY A 265 9.14 -26.80 4.65
N ILE A 266 9.69 -26.05 3.69
CA ILE A 266 8.90 -25.17 2.83
C ILE A 266 8.15 -26.00 1.79
N LYS A 267 6.85 -25.71 1.62
CA LYS A 267 6.03 -26.29 0.54
C LYS A 267 6.15 -25.43 -0.71
N THR A 268 6.36 -26.10 -1.84
CA THR A 268 6.48 -25.48 -3.17
C THR A 268 5.91 -26.44 -4.25
N SER A 269 5.95 -26.01 -5.50
CA SER A 269 5.58 -26.88 -6.62
C SER A 269 6.60 -28.00 -6.80
N PRO A 270 6.19 -29.16 -7.35
CA PRO A 270 7.11 -30.30 -7.58
C PRO A 270 8.35 -29.90 -8.39
N ASN A 271 8.15 -29.07 -9.42
CA ASN A 271 9.25 -28.63 -10.28
C ASN A 271 10.26 -27.76 -9.52
N ASN A 272 9.77 -26.78 -8.72
CA ASN A 272 10.64 -25.93 -7.91
C ASN A 272 11.35 -26.72 -6.82
N ALA A 273 10.66 -27.70 -6.19
CA ALA A 273 11.27 -28.58 -5.22
C ALA A 273 12.43 -29.37 -5.83
N GLN A 274 12.21 -29.95 -6.99
CA GLN A 274 13.24 -30.71 -7.71
C GLN A 274 14.42 -29.84 -8.08
N THR A 275 14.18 -28.66 -8.64
CA THR A 275 15.23 -27.69 -8.99
C THR A 275 16.04 -27.30 -7.76
N TYR A 276 15.37 -26.97 -6.65
CA TYR A 276 16.03 -26.59 -5.40
C TYR A 276 16.91 -27.74 -4.86
N GLU A 277 16.37 -28.97 -4.80
CA GLU A 277 17.10 -30.13 -4.30
C GLU A 277 18.34 -30.45 -5.16
N GLN A 278 18.21 -30.27 -6.48
CA GLN A 278 19.35 -30.47 -7.39
C GLN A 278 20.41 -29.39 -7.17
N ILE A 279 20.02 -28.11 -7.14
CA ILE A 279 20.97 -27.00 -6.86
C ILE A 279 21.65 -27.22 -5.50
N TYR A 280 20.88 -27.61 -4.48
CA TYR A 280 21.43 -27.88 -3.15
C TYR A 280 22.43 -29.05 -3.17
N ALA A 281 22.11 -30.11 -3.87
CA ALA A 281 23.01 -31.27 -4.02
C ALA A 281 24.29 -30.87 -4.74
N ASP A 282 24.18 -30.12 -5.84
CA ASP A 282 25.36 -29.66 -6.62
C ASP A 282 26.26 -28.72 -5.78
N ILE A 283 25.69 -27.76 -5.07
CA ILE A 283 26.46 -26.87 -4.18
C ILE A 283 27.14 -27.69 -3.06
N SER A 284 26.44 -28.67 -2.51
CA SER A 284 26.96 -29.51 -1.40
C SER A 284 28.18 -30.35 -1.82
N GLN A 285 28.35 -30.63 -3.11
CA GLN A 285 29.54 -31.31 -3.62
C GLN A 285 30.79 -30.43 -3.61
N TYR A 286 30.61 -29.12 -3.73
CA TYR A 286 31.73 -28.18 -3.88
C TYR A 286 32.05 -27.39 -2.62
N GLN A 287 31.16 -27.40 -1.62
CA GLN A 287 31.33 -26.65 -0.39
C GLN A 287 31.27 -27.54 0.85
N ASN A 288 32.22 -27.30 1.78
CA ASN A 288 32.10 -27.83 3.12
C ASN A 288 31.11 -26.96 3.90
N LEU A 289 29.81 -27.32 3.84
CA LEU A 289 28.70 -26.60 4.43
C LEU A 289 28.81 -26.43 5.96
N GLU A 290 29.63 -27.27 6.61
CA GLU A 290 29.89 -27.18 8.06
C GLU A 290 30.68 -25.91 8.44
N LYS A 291 31.35 -25.28 7.52
CA LYS A 291 32.16 -24.05 7.75
C LYS A 291 31.42 -22.75 7.44
N GLY A 292 30.14 -22.79 7.10
CA GLY A 292 29.31 -21.60 7.04
C GLY A 292 29.58 -20.63 5.87
N ASN A 293 30.33 -21.04 4.86
CA ASN A 293 30.51 -20.23 3.66
C ASN A 293 29.31 -20.45 2.71
N ILE A 294 28.33 -19.55 2.76
CA ILE A 294 27.23 -19.51 1.81
C ILE A 294 27.64 -18.58 0.67
N LEU A 295 27.76 -19.13 -0.53
CA LEU A 295 27.87 -18.33 -1.75
C LEU A 295 26.45 -17.95 -2.17
N PHE A 296 26.10 -16.67 -2.10
CA PHE A 296 24.95 -16.15 -2.80
C PHE A 296 25.37 -15.79 -4.22
N LEU A 297 24.80 -16.48 -5.18
CA LEU A 297 24.87 -16.09 -6.60
C LEU A 297 23.74 -15.15 -6.94
#